data_7fb5b87801330d9b41aba03287dc80df
#
_entry.id   7fb5b87801330d9b41aba03287dc80df
#
_cell.length_a   1.000
_cell.length_b   1.000
_cell.length_c   1.000
_cell.angle_alpha   90.00
_cell.angle_beta   90.00
_cell.angle_gamma   90.00
#
_symmetry.space_group_name_H-M   'P 1'
#
loop_
_entity.id
_entity.type
_entity.pdbx_description
1 polymer ?
#
loop_
_entity_poly.entity_id
_entity_poly.type
_entity_poly.pdbx_seq_one_letter_code
_entity_poly.pdbx_strand_id
1 'polypeptide(L)'
;MQVGVQIPDFTFPGGPARLGADLAAIARAADDAGFEFLAVMDHFFQIGLIGPPEREMLEAYTTLAYLAGSTSRLKLLTLVTGTVYRYPGVLAKTVTT
;
A
#
# COMPACT_ATOMS: atom_id res chain seq x y z
N MET A 1 18.79 8.02 -10.79
CA MET A 1 17.33 8.16 -10.86
C MET A 1 16.72 7.19 -9.87
N GLN A 2 15.78 7.63 -9.07
CA GLN A 2 15.04 6.77 -8.14
C GLN A 2 13.70 6.40 -8.78
N VAL A 3 13.36 5.12 -8.77
CA VAL A 3 12.12 4.61 -9.36
C VAL A 3 11.35 3.87 -8.28
N GLY A 4 10.06 4.11 -8.22
CA GLY A 4 9.14 3.42 -7.31
C GLY A 4 7.98 2.78 -8.06
N VAL A 5 7.19 2.01 -7.35
CA VAL A 5 5.97 1.39 -7.84
C VAL A 5 4.79 1.80 -6.96
N GLN A 6 3.63 2.03 -7.56
CA GLN A 6 2.39 2.25 -6.84
C GLN A 6 1.43 1.08 -7.08
N ILE A 7 0.77 0.62 -6.03
CA ILE A 7 -0.32 -0.35 -6.12
C ILE A 7 -1.64 0.41 -5.94
N PRO A 8 -2.35 0.70 -7.05
CA PRO A 8 -3.57 1.50 -7.00
C PRO A 8 -4.84 0.64 -6.86
N ASP A 9 -4.73 -0.67 -7.01
CA ASP A 9 -5.85 -1.61 -7.02
C ASP A 9 -5.43 -2.91 -6.31
N PHE A 10 -6.30 -3.44 -5.47
CA PHE A 10 -6.09 -4.68 -4.73
C PHE A 10 -6.91 -5.86 -5.28
N THR A 11 -7.48 -5.70 -6.47
CA THR A 11 -8.24 -6.75 -7.16
C THR A 11 -7.29 -7.63 -7.96
N PHE A 12 -6.83 -8.70 -7.35
CA PHE A 12 -5.90 -9.65 -7.98
C PHE A 12 -6.60 -10.91 -8.49
N PRO A 13 -6.04 -11.62 -9.50
CA PRO A 13 -6.64 -12.83 -10.05
C PRO A 13 -6.90 -13.94 -9.03
N GLY A 14 -6.11 -14.00 -7.95
CA GLY A 14 -6.27 -14.97 -6.86
C GLY A 14 -7.43 -14.68 -5.90
N GLY A 15 -8.06 -13.51 -6.03
CA GLY A 15 -9.17 -13.06 -5.19
C GLY A 15 -8.77 -12.73 -3.75
N PRO A 16 -9.76 -12.36 -2.90
CA PRO A 16 -9.50 -11.90 -1.53
C PRO A 16 -8.75 -12.90 -0.66
N ALA A 17 -8.96 -14.20 -0.85
CA ALA A 17 -8.29 -15.24 -0.07
C ALA A 17 -6.77 -15.28 -0.27
N ARG A 18 -6.28 -14.79 -1.39
CA ARG A 18 -4.86 -14.73 -1.72
C ARG A 18 -4.25 -13.34 -1.62
N LEU A 19 -5.07 -12.32 -1.37
CA LEU A 19 -4.69 -10.91 -1.43
C LEU A 19 -3.40 -10.61 -0.64
N GLY A 20 -3.30 -11.06 0.61
CA GLY A 20 -2.12 -10.86 1.43
C GLY A 20 -0.86 -11.50 0.86
N ALA A 21 -0.96 -12.75 0.39
CA ALA A 21 0.17 -13.46 -0.21
C ALA A 21 0.63 -12.79 -1.51
N ASP A 22 -0.31 -12.36 -2.34
CA ASP A 22 -0.01 -11.71 -3.62
C ASP A 22 0.63 -10.34 -3.40
N LEU A 23 0.13 -9.53 -2.45
CA LEU A 23 0.74 -8.27 -2.04
C LEU A 23 2.17 -8.44 -1.53
N ALA A 24 2.39 -9.41 -0.65
CA ALA A 24 3.73 -9.69 -0.14
C ALA A 24 4.68 -10.15 -1.25
N ALA A 25 4.20 -10.92 -2.22
CA ALA A 25 4.99 -11.35 -3.38
C ALA A 25 5.38 -10.16 -4.27
N ILE A 26 4.44 -9.23 -4.53
CA ILE A 26 4.69 -8.00 -5.29
C ILE A 26 5.74 -7.14 -4.58
N ALA A 27 5.59 -6.92 -3.27
CA ALA A 27 6.51 -6.11 -2.49
C ALA A 27 7.93 -6.72 -2.47
N ARG A 28 8.06 -8.02 -2.28
CA ARG A 28 9.35 -8.71 -2.37
C ARG A 28 9.97 -8.58 -3.76
N ALA A 29 9.19 -8.79 -4.80
CA ALA A 29 9.69 -8.63 -6.17
C ALA A 29 10.19 -7.22 -6.47
N ALA A 30 9.49 -6.19 -5.97
CA ALA A 30 9.92 -4.80 -6.08
C ALA A 30 11.22 -4.53 -5.30
N ASP A 31 11.32 -5.05 -4.06
CA ASP A 31 12.53 -4.95 -3.23
C ASP A 31 13.73 -5.62 -3.91
N ASP A 32 13.55 -6.84 -4.41
CA ASP A 32 14.59 -7.61 -5.11
C ASP A 32 15.02 -6.97 -6.42
N ALA A 33 14.08 -6.36 -7.15
CA ALA A 33 14.35 -5.63 -8.39
C ALA A 33 15.03 -4.26 -8.16
N GLY A 34 15.18 -3.82 -6.92
CA GLY A 34 15.87 -2.58 -6.58
C GLY A 34 15.01 -1.32 -6.76
N PHE A 35 13.68 -1.43 -6.68
CA PHE A 35 12.84 -0.24 -6.59
C PHE A 35 13.13 0.50 -5.29
N GLU A 36 13.10 1.84 -5.34
CA GLU A 36 13.37 2.68 -4.17
C GLU A 36 12.19 2.72 -3.20
N PHE A 37 10.98 2.73 -3.73
CA PHE A 37 9.78 2.78 -2.90
C PHE A 37 8.58 2.02 -3.50
N LEU A 38 7.68 1.63 -2.60
CA LEU A 38 6.34 1.14 -2.93
C LEU A 38 5.31 2.03 -2.25
N ALA A 39 4.33 2.48 -3.03
CA ALA A 39 3.27 3.35 -2.58
C ALA A 39 1.91 2.66 -2.65
N VAL A 40 1.02 3.00 -1.71
CA VAL A 40 -0.40 2.68 -1.76
C VAL A 40 -1.24 3.96 -1.62
N MET A 41 -2.48 3.92 -2.11
CA MET A 41 -3.43 5.01 -1.90
C MET A 41 -4.06 4.91 -0.51
N ASP A 42 -4.42 6.06 0.06
CA ASP A 42 -5.10 6.14 1.36
C ASP A 42 -6.56 6.56 1.15
N HIS A 43 -7.34 5.68 0.54
CA HIS A 43 -8.75 5.85 0.24
C HIS A 43 -9.60 4.82 1.00
N PHE A 44 -10.83 5.16 1.34
CA PHE A 44 -11.80 4.19 1.90
C PHE A 44 -12.43 3.33 0.81
N PHE A 45 -12.62 3.88 -0.38
CA PHE A 45 -13.26 3.23 -1.52
C PHE A 45 -12.41 3.44 -2.76
N GLN A 46 -12.57 2.56 -3.74
CA GLN A 46 -11.89 2.72 -5.00
C GLN A 46 -12.37 3.98 -5.75
N ILE A 47 -11.47 4.65 -6.46
CA ILE A 47 -11.80 5.84 -7.24
C ILE A 47 -12.27 5.46 -8.64
N GLY A 48 -13.25 6.20 -9.18
CA GLY A 48 -13.90 5.89 -10.44
C GLY A 48 -12.97 5.81 -11.66
N LEU A 49 -11.77 6.42 -11.59
CA LEU A 49 -10.77 6.33 -12.64
C LEU A 49 -10.15 4.92 -12.75
N ILE A 50 -10.10 4.18 -11.64
CA ILE A 50 -9.48 2.85 -11.56
C ILE A 50 -10.55 1.76 -11.61
N GLY A 51 -11.67 1.97 -10.92
CA GLY A 51 -12.74 0.98 -10.89
C GLY A 51 -13.92 1.41 -10.02
N PRO A 52 -14.92 0.55 -9.91
CA PRO A 52 -16.08 0.82 -9.08
C PRO A 52 -15.71 0.83 -7.59
N PRO A 53 -16.45 1.59 -6.75
CA PRO A 53 -16.12 1.77 -5.33
C PRO A 53 -16.19 0.49 -4.50
N GLU A 54 -16.83 -0.55 -5.01
CA GLU A 54 -16.98 -1.86 -4.35
C GLU A 54 -15.72 -2.74 -4.45
N ARG A 55 -14.71 -2.35 -5.25
CA ARG A 55 -13.44 -3.08 -5.29
C ARG A 55 -12.71 -3.01 -3.97
N GLU A 56 -11.92 -4.06 -3.69
CA GLU A 56 -11.10 -4.11 -2.48
C GLU A 56 -10.23 -2.86 -2.36
N MET A 57 -10.35 -2.20 -1.21
CA MET A 57 -9.50 -1.08 -0.82
C MET A 57 -9.04 -1.30 0.61
N LEU A 58 -7.75 -1.57 0.78
CA LEU A 58 -7.16 -1.83 2.08
C LEU A 58 -6.81 -0.52 2.80
N GLU A 59 -6.87 -0.54 4.12
CA GLU A 59 -6.38 0.57 4.93
C GLU A 59 -4.86 0.73 4.73
N ALA A 60 -4.43 1.93 4.36
CA ALA A 60 -3.09 2.17 3.83
C ALA A 60 -1.97 1.83 4.82
N TYR A 61 -2.00 2.36 6.04
CA TYR A 61 -0.92 2.15 7.01
C TYR A 61 -0.86 0.71 7.53
N THR A 62 -2.00 0.07 7.68
CA THR A 62 -2.07 -1.36 8.01
C THR A 62 -1.45 -2.21 6.90
N THR A 63 -1.75 -1.87 5.65
CA THR A 63 -1.14 -2.52 4.49
C THR A 63 0.37 -2.33 4.45
N LEU A 64 0.85 -1.09 4.65
CA LEU A 64 2.28 -0.80 4.67
C LEU A 64 3.00 -1.52 5.82
N ALA A 65 2.39 -1.58 7.02
CA ALA A 65 2.95 -2.32 8.14
C ALA A 65 3.08 -3.82 7.84
N TYR A 66 2.06 -4.41 7.20
CA TYR A 66 2.13 -5.79 6.74
C TYR A 66 3.27 -6.01 5.74
N LEU A 67 3.42 -5.12 4.76
CA LEU A 67 4.47 -5.21 3.74
C LEU A 67 5.86 -4.96 4.31
N ALA A 68 6.00 -4.14 5.34
CA ALA A 68 7.26 -3.92 6.04
C ALA A 68 7.86 -5.21 6.61
N GLY A 69 7.01 -6.15 7.05
CA GLY A 69 7.46 -7.47 7.49
C GLY A 69 7.97 -8.39 6.37
N SER A 70 7.77 -8.01 5.11
CA SER A 70 8.12 -8.82 3.94
C SER A 70 9.22 -8.22 3.07
N THR A 71 9.72 -7.02 3.42
CA THR A 71 10.71 -6.27 2.64
C THR A 71 11.86 -5.81 3.55
N SER A 72 13.00 -5.41 3.00
CA SER A 72 14.17 -5.02 3.78
C SER A 72 14.79 -3.68 3.37
N ARG A 73 14.68 -3.28 2.12
CA ARG A 73 15.27 -2.02 1.61
C ARG A 73 14.22 -1.05 1.09
N LEU A 74 13.10 -1.59 0.62
CA LEU A 74 12.02 -0.86 -0.02
C LEU A 74 11.40 0.15 0.95
N LYS A 75 11.39 1.42 0.59
CA LYS A 75 10.67 2.45 1.36
C LYS A 75 9.18 2.33 1.09
N LEU A 76 8.39 2.35 2.14
CA LEU A 76 6.95 2.21 2.06
C LEU A 76 6.28 3.55 2.35
N LEU A 77 5.33 3.97 1.51
CA LEU A 77 4.69 5.27 1.66
C LEU A 77 3.24 5.27 1.18
N THR A 78 2.48 6.24 1.65
CA THR A 78 1.16 6.55 1.09
C THR A 78 1.29 7.60 -0.01
N LEU A 79 0.54 7.44 -1.08
CA LEU A 79 0.48 8.43 -2.15
C LEU A 79 -1.00 8.70 -2.51
N VAL A 80 -1.63 9.61 -1.70
CA VAL A 80 -1.09 10.36 -0.58
C VAL A 80 -1.95 10.15 0.67
N THR A 81 -1.44 10.52 1.85
CA THR A 81 -2.18 10.40 3.12
C THR A 81 -3.41 11.29 3.15
N GLY A 82 -4.56 10.71 3.46
CA GLY A 82 -5.81 11.42 3.68
C GLY A 82 -5.87 12.05 5.08
N THR A 83 -5.36 13.27 5.22
CA THR A 83 -5.26 13.95 6.53
C THR A 83 -6.60 14.30 7.15
N VAL A 84 -7.66 14.41 6.34
CA VAL A 84 -9.00 14.82 6.79
C VAL A 84 -9.70 13.80 7.71
N TYR A 85 -9.29 12.55 7.68
CA TYR A 85 -9.86 11.49 8.51
C TYR A 85 -8.83 10.82 9.44
N ARG A 86 -7.67 11.46 9.63
CA ARG A 86 -6.62 10.95 10.53
C ARG A 86 -6.37 11.92 11.66
N TYR A 87 -6.42 11.39 12.89
CA TYR A 87 -6.06 12.17 14.07
C TYR A 87 -4.54 12.41 14.08
N PRO A 88 -4.07 13.68 14.11
CA PRO A 88 -2.64 13.99 13.89
C PRO A 88 -1.67 13.28 14.83
N GLY A 89 -2.01 13.17 16.10
CA GLY A 89 -1.16 12.48 17.08
C GLY A 89 -1.02 10.97 16.82
N VAL A 90 -2.13 10.33 16.38
CA VAL A 90 -2.12 8.92 16.01
C VAL A 90 -1.32 8.72 14.71
N LEU A 91 -1.52 9.60 13.74
CA LEU A 91 -0.76 9.54 12.47
C LEU A 91 0.74 9.68 12.71
N ALA A 92 1.15 10.68 13.50
CA ALA A 92 2.56 10.86 13.86
C ALA A 92 3.15 9.60 14.51
N LYS A 93 2.43 8.99 15.45
CA LYS A 93 2.88 7.75 16.09
C LYS A 93 2.96 6.58 15.12
N THR A 94 1.97 6.44 14.23
CA THR A 94 1.94 5.38 13.21
C THR A 94 3.14 5.49 12.28
N VAL A 95 3.41 6.70 11.75
CA VAL A 95 4.49 6.94 10.77
C VAL A 95 5.88 6.78 11.40
N THR A 96 6.02 7.01 12.71
CA THR A 96 7.30 6.87 13.42
C THR A 96 7.55 5.47 13.98
N THR A 97 6.63 4.55 13.79
CA THR A 97 6.77 3.15 14.24
C THR A 97 7.38 2.28 13.16
#